data_baf4565c215b543a667bbd599d8c7069
#
_entry.id   baf4565c215b543a667bbd599d8c7069
#
_cell.length_a   1.000
_cell.length_b   1.000
_cell.length_c   1.000
_cell.angle_alpha   90.00
_cell.angle_beta   90.00
_cell.angle_gamma   90.00
#
_symmetry.space_group_name_H-M   'P 1'
#
loop_
_entity.id
_entity.type
_entity.pdbx_description
1 polymer ?
#
loop_
_entity_poly.entity_id
_entity_poly.type
_entity_poly.pdbx_seq_one_letter_code
_entity_poly.pdbx_strand_id
1 'polypeptide(L)'
;TVTITVKPDEGYELDELTVTDKNGDEIELTDKGDGRYTFKMPRSKVTIEASFVEIDHQDTCPAAGFRDVDEDAWYHEAVDYALDNGLMSGVSDREFAPGSTLTRAMVAQMLYSLEGKPAAGSADFADVAEGAWYADAISWAAGEGIVSGYGDTFGPNDPITREQLAAILYRYAQNEGYKTSQSGKGTEGYLDASSISSYAVKAMDWAVNAGLLSGKGNNTLAPTAGATRAEVAQIFMNFCTELAE
;
A
#
# COMPACT_ATOMS: atom_id res chain seq x y z
N THR A 1 -2.63 33.80 28.50
CA THR A 1 -2.04 32.99 27.45
C THR A 1 -3.13 32.50 26.50
N VAL A 2 -2.93 32.62 25.23
CA VAL A 2 -3.81 32.13 24.17
C VAL A 2 -3.09 30.98 23.49
N THR A 3 -3.82 29.97 23.07
CA THR A 3 -3.29 28.86 22.28
C THR A 3 -3.87 28.94 20.87
N ILE A 4 -3.01 28.85 19.86
CA ILE A 4 -3.35 28.67 18.46
C ILE A 4 -3.09 27.19 18.15
N THR A 5 -4.01 26.54 17.47
CA THR A 5 -3.80 25.22 16.89
C THR A 5 -3.84 25.36 15.37
N VAL A 6 -2.74 25.02 14.73
CA VAL A 6 -2.60 25.00 13.29
C VAL A 6 -2.78 23.56 12.82
N LYS A 7 -3.63 23.37 11.83
CA LYS A 7 -3.86 22.08 11.20
C LYS A 7 -3.86 22.29 9.69
N PRO A 8 -2.69 22.11 9.04
CA PRO A 8 -2.62 22.16 7.59
C PRO A 8 -3.55 21.12 6.94
N ASP A 9 -3.98 21.40 5.74
CA ASP A 9 -4.63 20.40 4.89
C ASP A 9 -3.62 19.35 4.44
N GLU A 10 -4.10 18.18 3.99
CA GLU A 10 -3.27 17.12 3.47
C GLU A 10 -2.40 17.62 2.29
N GLY A 11 -1.09 17.31 2.33
CA GLY A 11 -0.13 17.76 1.34
C GLY A 11 0.43 19.18 1.60
N TYR A 12 0.09 19.83 2.72
CA TYR A 12 0.61 21.14 3.09
C TYR A 12 1.26 21.12 4.47
N GLU A 13 2.28 21.94 4.65
CA GLU A 13 2.88 22.24 5.95
C GLU A 13 2.81 23.73 6.27
N LEU A 14 2.94 24.05 7.56
CA LEU A 14 2.98 25.44 7.99
C LEU A 14 4.32 26.07 7.56
N ASP A 15 4.25 27.08 6.69
CA ASP A 15 5.41 27.87 6.28
C ASP A 15 5.70 28.96 7.32
N GLU A 16 4.73 29.82 7.61
CA GLU A 16 4.89 30.91 8.55
C GLU A 16 3.64 31.11 9.40
N LEU A 17 3.83 31.40 10.69
CA LEU A 17 2.78 31.79 11.61
C LEU A 17 3.20 33.07 12.33
N THR A 18 2.46 34.13 12.11
CA THR A 18 2.73 35.42 12.75
C THR A 18 1.53 35.89 13.57
N VAL A 19 1.82 36.55 14.68
CA VAL A 19 0.82 37.26 15.49
C VAL A 19 1.30 38.66 15.71
N THR A 20 0.49 39.64 15.30
CA THR A 20 0.82 41.06 15.47
C THR A 20 -0.21 41.77 16.33
N ASP A 21 0.25 42.81 17.05
CA ASP A 21 -0.64 43.68 17.81
C ASP A 21 -1.32 44.71 16.91
N LYS A 22 -2.11 45.62 17.49
CA LYS A 22 -2.84 46.67 16.77
C LYS A 22 -1.93 47.68 16.04
N ASN A 23 -0.64 47.77 16.40
CA ASN A 23 0.33 48.68 15.78
C ASN A 23 1.15 47.95 14.68
N GLY A 24 0.97 46.66 14.52
CA GLY A 24 1.74 45.80 13.62
C GLY A 24 3.03 45.23 14.27
N ASP A 25 3.22 45.43 15.57
CA ASP A 25 4.35 44.85 16.27
C ASP A 25 4.15 43.35 16.49
N GLU A 26 5.16 42.54 16.14
CA GLU A 26 5.10 41.08 16.24
C GLU A 26 5.11 40.61 17.72
N ILE A 27 4.31 39.62 18.04
CA ILE A 27 4.18 39.00 19.35
C ILE A 27 4.88 37.64 19.32
N GLU A 28 5.82 37.45 20.23
CA GLU A 28 6.58 36.22 20.36
C GLU A 28 5.68 34.99 20.61
N LEU A 29 5.82 33.98 19.75
CA LEU A 29 5.14 32.70 19.85
C LEU A 29 6.05 31.66 20.53
N THR A 30 5.45 30.83 21.35
CA THR A 30 6.10 29.64 21.92
C THR A 30 5.50 28.40 21.28
N ASP A 31 6.31 27.65 20.55
CA ASP A 31 5.92 26.35 20.02
C ASP A 31 5.77 25.31 21.15
N LYS A 32 4.68 24.56 21.14
CA LYS A 32 4.34 23.49 22.10
C LYS A 32 4.33 22.09 21.47
N GLY A 33 4.69 22.00 20.20
CA GLY A 33 4.59 20.78 19.41
C GLY A 33 3.15 20.47 18.97
N ASP A 34 3.03 19.50 18.06
CA ASP A 34 1.77 19.04 17.47
C ASP A 34 0.92 20.20 16.89
N GLY A 35 1.57 21.15 16.20
CA GLY A 35 0.92 22.32 15.59
C GLY A 35 0.31 23.30 16.61
N ARG A 36 0.72 23.27 17.87
CA ARG A 36 0.21 24.15 18.93
C ARG A 36 1.22 25.24 19.27
N TYR A 37 0.77 26.49 19.21
CA TYR A 37 1.55 27.67 19.53
C TYR A 37 0.87 28.46 20.62
N THR A 38 1.62 29.10 21.52
CA THR A 38 1.07 29.93 22.60
C THR A 38 1.73 31.30 22.63
N PHE A 39 0.93 32.33 22.96
CA PHE A 39 1.41 33.68 23.16
C PHE A 39 0.71 34.37 24.33
N LYS A 40 1.28 35.47 24.81
CA LYS A 40 0.64 36.34 25.80
C LYS A 40 -0.27 37.34 25.10
N MET A 41 -1.58 37.25 25.31
CA MET A 41 -2.53 38.22 24.78
C MET A 41 -2.26 39.63 25.30
N PRO A 42 -1.98 40.62 24.45
CA PRO A 42 -1.89 42.01 24.84
C PRO A 42 -3.27 42.56 25.22
N ARG A 43 -3.32 43.80 25.74
CA ARG A 43 -4.59 44.50 26.00
C ARG A 43 -5.18 45.17 24.76
N SER A 44 -4.90 44.65 23.60
CA SER A 44 -5.32 45.16 22.30
C SER A 44 -5.77 44.00 21.38
N LYS A 45 -6.41 44.36 20.27
CA LYS A 45 -6.67 43.43 19.20
C LYS A 45 -5.36 42.86 18.65
N VAL A 46 -5.34 41.61 18.28
CA VAL A 46 -4.27 40.95 17.53
C VAL A 46 -4.76 40.49 16.19
N THR A 47 -3.84 40.39 15.24
CA THR A 47 -4.04 39.75 13.95
C THR A 47 -3.17 38.50 13.93
N ILE A 48 -3.73 37.38 13.46
CA ILE A 48 -3.04 36.11 13.30
C ILE A 48 -3.03 35.81 11.80
N GLU A 49 -1.87 35.59 11.24
CA GLU A 49 -1.67 35.21 9.85
C GLU A 49 -0.87 33.92 9.80
N ALA A 50 -1.27 33.01 8.94
CA ALA A 50 -0.56 31.77 8.68
C ALA A 50 -0.47 31.56 7.17
N SER A 51 0.71 31.21 6.69
CA SER A 51 0.94 30.73 5.33
C SER A 51 1.26 29.25 5.36
N PHE A 52 0.91 28.58 4.29
CA PHE A 52 1.14 27.16 4.10
C PHE A 52 1.86 26.95 2.77
N VAL A 53 2.80 26.04 2.76
CA VAL A 53 3.53 25.61 1.57
C VAL A 53 3.15 24.17 1.27
N GLU A 54 3.08 23.84 0.01
CA GLU A 54 2.93 22.47 -0.43
C GLU A 54 4.18 21.68 -0.03
N ILE A 55 3.98 20.52 0.60
CA ILE A 55 5.10 19.63 0.98
C ILE A 55 5.77 19.19 -0.32
N ASP A 56 7.07 19.46 -0.47
CA ASP A 56 7.82 18.97 -1.63
C ASP A 56 7.82 17.44 -1.60
N HIS A 57 7.17 16.85 -2.57
CA HIS A 57 7.05 15.40 -2.70
C HIS A 57 8.43 14.71 -2.69
N GLN A 58 9.46 15.37 -3.23
CA GLN A 58 10.82 14.82 -3.28
C GLN A 58 11.45 14.62 -1.90
N ASP A 59 11.14 15.50 -0.92
CA ASP A 59 11.72 15.42 0.43
C ASP A 59 11.10 14.30 1.28
N THR A 60 9.90 13.83 0.92
CA THR A 60 9.13 12.80 1.64
C THR A 60 8.92 11.52 0.82
N CYS A 61 9.37 11.49 -0.44
CA CYS A 61 9.12 10.41 -1.38
C CYS A 61 10.14 9.26 -1.24
N PRO A 62 9.77 8.12 -0.71
CA PRO A 62 10.65 6.94 -0.62
C PRO A 62 11.15 6.46 -1.97
N ALA A 63 10.37 6.65 -3.04
CA ALA A 63 10.73 6.25 -4.39
C ALA A 63 11.70 7.19 -5.09
N ALA A 64 11.95 8.40 -4.58
CA ALA A 64 12.84 9.40 -5.20
C ALA A 64 14.28 8.88 -5.46
N GLY A 65 14.71 7.86 -4.70
CA GLY A 65 16.01 7.21 -4.89
C GLY A 65 16.09 6.26 -6.08
N PHE A 66 14.96 5.85 -6.67
CA PHE A 66 14.89 4.88 -7.75
C PHE A 66 14.76 5.57 -9.10
N ARG A 67 15.75 5.36 -9.96
CA ARG A 67 15.82 6.00 -11.29
C ARG A 67 14.79 5.48 -12.30
N ASP A 68 14.11 4.40 -11.99
CA ASP A 68 13.12 3.70 -12.82
C ASP A 68 11.69 3.84 -12.31
N VAL A 69 11.48 4.70 -11.33
CA VAL A 69 10.16 5.12 -10.83
C VAL A 69 9.98 6.58 -11.20
N ASP A 70 9.14 6.83 -12.20
CA ASP A 70 8.83 8.18 -12.67
C ASP A 70 7.83 8.83 -11.69
N GLU A 71 8.03 10.10 -11.37
CA GLU A 71 7.18 10.86 -10.45
C GLU A 71 5.73 10.98 -10.96
N ASP A 72 5.56 11.09 -12.28
CA ASP A 72 4.24 11.15 -12.92
C ASP A 72 3.65 9.75 -13.24
N ALA A 73 4.32 8.66 -12.84
CA ALA A 73 3.82 7.32 -13.12
C ALA A 73 2.58 7.00 -12.28
N TRP A 74 1.58 6.35 -12.89
CA TRP A 74 0.32 5.96 -12.23
C TRP A 74 0.51 5.10 -10.97
N TYR A 75 1.67 4.49 -10.81
CA TYR A 75 2.01 3.61 -9.70
C TYR A 75 2.93 4.27 -8.66
N HIS A 76 3.32 5.54 -8.85
CA HIS A 76 4.31 6.20 -8.01
C HIS A 76 3.90 6.19 -6.53
N GLU A 77 2.70 6.69 -6.23
CA GLU A 77 2.12 6.73 -4.89
C GLU A 77 2.05 5.33 -4.25
N ALA A 78 1.68 4.32 -5.05
CA ALA A 78 1.62 2.94 -4.56
C ALA A 78 3.01 2.35 -4.26
N VAL A 79 4.04 2.76 -5.00
CA VAL A 79 5.43 2.38 -4.71
C VAL A 79 5.89 3.04 -3.42
N ASP A 80 5.62 4.34 -3.23
CA ASP A 80 5.92 5.04 -1.98
C ASP A 80 5.25 4.35 -0.79
N TYR A 81 3.96 4.09 -0.89
CA TYR A 81 3.21 3.37 0.13
C TYR A 81 3.84 2.02 0.48
N ALA A 82 4.20 1.24 -0.54
CA ALA A 82 4.78 -0.09 -0.35
C ALA A 82 6.18 -0.05 0.30
N LEU A 83 6.97 0.99 0.01
CA LEU A 83 8.29 1.23 0.62
C LEU A 83 8.16 1.67 2.07
N ASP A 84 7.32 2.67 2.36
CA ASP A 84 7.10 3.22 3.69
C ASP A 84 6.57 2.18 4.68
N ASN A 85 5.67 1.31 4.20
CA ASN A 85 5.10 0.25 5.03
C ASN A 85 5.95 -1.04 5.04
N GLY A 86 7.13 -1.03 4.43
CA GLY A 86 8.02 -2.19 4.41
C GLY A 86 7.45 -3.41 3.71
N LEU A 87 6.46 -3.23 2.82
CA LEU A 87 5.83 -4.29 2.03
C LEU A 87 6.73 -4.71 0.87
N MET A 88 7.45 -3.75 0.30
CA MET A 88 8.38 -3.97 -0.79
C MET A 88 9.69 -3.23 -0.56
N SER A 89 10.72 -3.62 -1.31
CA SER A 89 11.99 -2.91 -1.38
C SER A 89 12.46 -2.85 -2.83
N GLY A 90 13.44 -2.01 -3.14
CA GLY A 90 14.10 -2.03 -4.44
C GLY A 90 14.74 -3.37 -4.75
N VAL A 91 14.95 -3.65 -6.02
CA VAL A 91 15.77 -4.80 -6.48
C VAL A 91 17.26 -4.47 -6.34
N SER A 92 17.58 -3.19 -6.21
CA SER A 92 18.89 -2.63 -5.86
C SER A 92 18.70 -1.27 -5.18
N ASP A 93 19.79 -0.63 -4.76
CA ASP A 93 19.75 0.71 -4.13
C ASP A 93 19.17 1.81 -5.05
N ARG A 94 19.07 1.56 -6.36
CA ARG A 94 18.63 2.55 -7.35
C ARG A 94 17.61 2.04 -8.37
N GLU A 95 17.12 0.82 -8.20
CA GLU A 95 16.13 0.23 -9.11
C GLU A 95 15.02 -0.46 -8.31
N PHE A 96 13.79 -0.09 -8.61
CA PHE A 96 12.59 -0.73 -8.09
C PHE A 96 12.10 -1.85 -9.02
N ALA A 97 12.36 -1.73 -10.32
CA ALA A 97 11.92 -2.62 -11.39
C ALA A 97 10.38 -2.74 -11.49
N PRO A 98 9.62 -1.64 -11.66
CA PRO A 98 8.15 -1.64 -11.61
C PRO A 98 7.49 -2.56 -12.63
N GLY A 99 8.12 -2.76 -13.78
CA GLY A 99 7.64 -3.64 -14.85
C GLY A 99 7.95 -5.14 -14.67
N SER A 100 8.79 -5.50 -13.69
CA SER A 100 9.12 -6.92 -13.44
C SER A 100 7.99 -7.62 -12.68
N THR A 101 7.77 -8.92 -12.95
CA THR A 101 6.77 -9.71 -12.21
C THR A 101 7.27 -10.10 -10.83
N LEU A 102 6.37 -10.15 -9.85
CA LEU A 102 6.66 -10.78 -8.56
C LEU A 102 6.57 -12.30 -8.65
N THR A 103 7.27 -12.94 -7.71
CA THR A 103 7.13 -14.38 -7.49
C THR A 103 6.06 -14.67 -6.43
N ARG A 104 5.60 -15.91 -6.39
CA ARG A 104 4.66 -16.40 -5.38
C ARG A 104 5.20 -16.25 -3.96
N ALA A 105 6.50 -16.51 -3.77
CA ALA A 105 7.17 -16.33 -2.49
C ALA A 105 7.19 -14.87 -2.02
N MET A 106 7.40 -13.93 -2.93
CA MET A 106 7.38 -12.50 -2.60
C MET A 106 6.01 -12.05 -2.08
N VAL A 107 4.91 -12.51 -2.69
CA VAL A 107 3.55 -12.20 -2.22
C VAL A 107 3.29 -12.79 -0.83
N ALA A 108 3.69 -14.04 -0.59
CA ALA A 108 3.58 -14.64 0.73
C ALA A 108 4.38 -13.84 1.78
N GLN A 109 5.58 -13.38 1.42
CA GLN A 109 6.42 -12.57 2.30
C GLN A 109 5.81 -11.19 2.60
N MET A 110 5.16 -10.56 1.62
CA MET A 110 4.46 -9.29 1.84
C MET A 110 3.34 -9.42 2.88
N LEU A 111 2.49 -10.44 2.75
CA LEU A 111 1.42 -10.71 3.71
C LEU A 111 1.98 -11.08 5.10
N TYR A 112 3.04 -11.89 5.14
CA TYR A 112 3.72 -12.24 6.38
C TYR A 112 4.30 -11.01 7.10
N SER A 113 4.84 -10.06 6.33
CA SER A 113 5.35 -8.80 6.89
C SER A 113 4.21 -7.91 7.37
N LEU A 114 3.09 -7.86 6.66
CA LEU A 114 1.89 -7.11 7.04
C LEU A 114 1.33 -7.58 8.39
N GLU A 115 1.38 -8.90 8.65
CA GLU A 115 0.99 -9.52 9.92
C GLU A 115 2.05 -9.42 11.03
N GLY A 116 3.12 -8.66 10.82
CA GLY A 116 4.18 -8.53 11.82
C GLY A 116 5.01 -9.80 12.02
N LYS A 117 5.04 -10.68 11.04
CA LYS A 117 5.81 -11.93 11.03
C LYS A 117 5.43 -12.88 12.19
N PRO A 118 4.21 -13.41 12.19
CA PRO A 118 3.75 -14.33 13.21
C PRO A 118 4.59 -15.62 13.24
N ALA A 119 4.34 -16.48 14.22
CA ALA A 119 5.04 -17.78 14.28
C ALA A 119 4.76 -18.58 13.00
N ALA A 120 5.82 -19.10 12.39
CA ALA A 120 5.70 -19.92 11.20
C ALA A 120 4.92 -21.21 11.48
N GLY A 121 4.13 -21.64 10.49
CA GLY A 121 3.47 -22.93 10.51
C GLY A 121 4.45 -24.10 10.28
N SER A 122 3.90 -25.25 10.02
CA SER A 122 4.67 -26.49 9.73
C SER A 122 4.39 -27.02 8.32
N ALA A 123 3.96 -26.15 7.39
CA ALA A 123 3.76 -26.59 6.02
C ALA A 123 5.10 -26.89 5.36
N ASP A 124 5.20 -28.09 4.79
CA ASP A 124 6.43 -28.60 4.21
C ASP A 124 6.24 -28.80 2.70
N PHE A 125 7.05 -28.09 1.91
CA PHE A 125 7.07 -28.19 0.45
C PHE A 125 8.47 -28.59 0.00
N ALA A 126 8.58 -29.57 -0.87
CA ALA A 126 9.85 -30.13 -1.34
C ALA A 126 10.77 -29.12 -2.02
N ASP A 127 10.22 -28.03 -2.57
CA ASP A 127 10.94 -26.96 -3.26
C ASP A 127 11.13 -25.69 -2.41
N VAL A 128 10.78 -25.72 -1.11
CA VAL A 128 11.03 -24.66 -0.15
C VAL A 128 12.18 -25.08 0.75
N ALA A 129 13.36 -24.52 0.50
CA ALA A 129 14.55 -24.88 1.28
C ALA A 129 14.44 -24.35 2.71
N GLU A 130 14.87 -25.15 3.69
CA GLU A 130 14.99 -24.74 5.08
C GLU A 130 15.93 -23.51 5.18
N GLY A 131 15.49 -22.47 5.89
CA GLY A 131 16.26 -21.22 6.03
C GLY A 131 16.24 -20.30 4.81
N ALA A 132 15.47 -20.63 3.76
CA ALA A 132 15.21 -19.64 2.70
C ALA A 132 14.47 -18.43 3.28
N TRP A 133 14.74 -17.24 2.77
CA TRP A 133 14.17 -15.98 3.28
C TRP A 133 12.63 -15.95 3.28
N TYR A 134 12.01 -16.78 2.48
CA TYR A 134 10.56 -16.91 2.33
C TYR A 134 9.98 -18.15 3.05
N ALA A 135 10.81 -19.00 3.67
CA ALA A 135 10.35 -20.28 4.19
C ALA A 135 9.28 -20.11 5.27
N ASP A 136 9.52 -19.23 6.24
CA ASP A 136 8.57 -18.95 7.33
C ASP A 136 7.27 -18.36 6.80
N ALA A 137 7.36 -17.44 5.83
CA ALA A 137 6.20 -16.80 5.22
C ALA A 137 5.31 -17.80 4.47
N ILE A 138 5.92 -18.70 3.69
CA ILE A 138 5.19 -19.74 2.96
C ILE A 138 4.57 -20.73 3.96
N SER A 139 5.32 -21.14 4.98
CA SER A 139 4.86 -22.08 6.00
C SER A 139 3.67 -21.51 6.79
N TRP A 140 3.75 -20.24 7.19
CA TRP A 140 2.65 -19.54 7.84
C TRP A 140 1.43 -19.43 6.91
N ALA A 141 1.60 -18.87 5.73
CA ALA A 141 0.49 -18.60 4.81
C ALA A 141 -0.22 -19.88 4.34
N ALA A 142 0.53 -21.00 4.25
CA ALA A 142 -0.05 -22.31 3.95
C ALA A 142 -0.78 -22.91 5.17
N GLY A 143 -0.23 -22.74 6.38
CA GLY A 143 -0.86 -23.15 7.63
C GLY A 143 -2.20 -22.46 7.86
N GLU A 144 -2.29 -21.17 7.54
CA GLU A 144 -3.53 -20.36 7.59
C GLU A 144 -4.46 -20.60 6.37
N GLY A 145 -4.06 -21.42 5.40
CA GLY A 145 -4.86 -21.68 4.20
C GLY A 145 -4.93 -20.50 3.22
N ILE A 146 -4.09 -19.49 3.40
CA ILE A 146 -4.01 -18.30 2.52
C ILE A 146 -3.42 -18.67 1.17
N VAL A 147 -2.35 -19.48 1.19
CA VAL A 147 -1.73 -20.02 -0.02
C VAL A 147 -1.88 -21.54 -0.09
N SER A 148 -1.75 -22.09 -1.29
CA SER A 148 -1.68 -23.53 -1.53
C SER A 148 -0.57 -23.83 -2.54
N GLY A 149 0.04 -25.00 -2.40
CA GLY A 149 1.00 -25.51 -3.37
C GLY A 149 0.33 -26.25 -4.54
N TYR A 150 1.18 -26.85 -5.36
CA TYR A 150 0.84 -27.71 -6.47
C TYR A 150 1.09 -29.19 -6.07
N GLY A 151 0.45 -29.64 -5.00
CA GLY A 151 0.77 -30.90 -4.34
C GLY A 151 1.95 -30.73 -3.40
N ASP A 152 3.05 -31.45 -3.65
CA ASP A 152 4.24 -31.45 -2.78
C ASP A 152 5.17 -30.24 -3.00
N THR A 153 4.87 -29.37 -3.95
CA THR A 153 5.66 -28.19 -4.28
C THR A 153 4.86 -26.91 -4.14
N PHE A 154 5.52 -25.80 -3.83
CA PHE A 154 4.92 -24.49 -3.73
C PHE A 154 5.11 -23.64 -5.00
N GLY A 155 6.23 -23.77 -5.69
CA GLY A 155 6.65 -22.91 -6.77
C GLY A 155 7.09 -21.53 -6.28
N PRO A 156 8.06 -21.40 -5.35
CA PRO A 156 8.39 -20.12 -4.74
C PRO A 156 8.89 -19.07 -5.72
N ASN A 157 9.55 -19.51 -6.79
CA ASN A 157 10.11 -18.65 -7.82
C ASN A 157 9.20 -18.47 -9.05
N ASP A 158 8.03 -19.12 -9.06
CA ASP A 158 7.09 -18.95 -10.16
C ASP A 158 6.51 -17.54 -10.15
N PRO A 159 6.37 -16.89 -11.32
CA PRO A 159 5.66 -15.62 -11.42
C PRO A 159 4.23 -15.75 -10.91
N ILE A 160 3.81 -14.84 -10.03
CA ILE A 160 2.43 -14.79 -9.58
C ILE A 160 1.52 -14.28 -10.69
N THR A 161 0.43 -14.98 -10.99
CA THR A 161 -0.57 -14.48 -11.93
C THR A 161 -1.59 -13.57 -11.22
N ARG A 162 -2.26 -12.71 -12.00
CA ARG A 162 -3.26 -11.78 -11.47
C ARG A 162 -4.42 -12.51 -10.76
N GLU A 163 -4.89 -13.62 -11.32
CA GLU A 163 -5.92 -14.44 -10.68
C GLU A 163 -5.42 -15.16 -9.42
N GLN A 164 -4.15 -15.59 -9.39
CA GLN A 164 -3.55 -16.18 -8.19
C GLN A 164 -3.40 -15.14 -7.08
N LEU A 165 -2.96 -13.93 -7.41
CA LEU A 165 -2.88 -12.83 -6.47
C LEU A 165 -4.25 -12.51 -5.87
N ALA A 166 -5.29 -12.37 -6.71
CA ALA A 166 -6.66 -12.16 -6.24
C ALA A 166 -7.12 -13.28 -5.30
N ALA A 167 -6.82 -14.55 -5.65
CA ALA A 167 -7.20 -15.71 -4.82
C ALA A 167 -6.49 -15.72 -3.45
N ILE A 168 -5.23 -15.32 -3.40
CA ILE A 168 -4.45 -15.20 -2.16
C ILE A 168 -5.03 -14.09 -1.29
N LEU A 169 -5.23 -12.89 -1.83
CA LEU A 169 -5.79 -11.76 -1.08
C LEU A 169 -7.23 -12.02 -0.61
N TYR A 170 -8.04 -12.72 -1.41
CA TYR A 170 -9.40 -13.10 -1.02
C TYR A 170 -9.40 -14.03 0.21
N ARG A 171 -8.52 -15.05 0.24
CA ARG A 171 -8.40 -15.96 1.38
C ARG A 171 -7.84 -15.26 2.61
N TYR A 172 -6.85 -14.40 2.41
CA TYR A 172 -6.30 -13.58 3.47
C TYR A 172 -7.39 -12.68 4.09
N ALA A 173 -8.14 -11.95 3.25
CA ALA A 173 -9.25 -11.13 3.71
C ALA A 173 -10.31 -11.93 4.49
N GLN A 174 -10.58 -13.18 4.09
CA GLN A 174 -11.50 -14.06 4.83
C GLN A 174 -10.94 -14.46 6.19
N ASN A 175 -9.64 -14.75 6.30
CA ASN A 175 -8.99 -15.10 7.56
C ASN A 175 -9.03 -13.95 8.56
N GLU A 176 -8.77 -12.74 8.09
CA GLU A 176 -8.80 -11.53 8.92
C GLU A 176 -10.21 -11.02 9.21
N GLY A 177 -11.22 -11.68 8.65
CA GLY A 177 -12.61 -11.28 8.87
C GLY A 177 -13.05 -10.05 8.09
N TYR A 178 -12.27 -9.61 7.11
CA TYR A 178 -12.63 -8.50 6.25
C TYR A 178 -13.82 -8.86 5.37
N LYS A 179 -14.55 -7.82 4.93
CA LYS A 179 -15.74 -8.00 4.11
C LYS A 179 -15.37 -8.48 2.70
N THR A 180 -15.62 -9.75 2.42
CA THR A 180 -15.40 -10.36 1.11
C THR A 180 -16.67 -10.49 0.25
N SER A 181 -17.83 -10.05 0.76
CA SER A 181 -19.08 -9.97 0.00
C SER A 181 -19.25 -8.58 -0.57
N GLN A 182 -19.00 -8.43 -1.86
CA GLN A 182 -19.23 -7.18 -2.58
C GLN A 182 -20.39 -7.38 -3.56
N SER A 183 -21.21 -6.33 -3.73
CA SER A 183 -22.25 -6.28 -4.74
C SER A 183 -21.74 -5.47 -5.93
N GLY A 184 -21.85 -6.02 -7.12
CA GLY A 184 -21.40 -5.36 -8.35
C GLY A 184 -21.41 -6.34 -9.51
N LYS A 185 -20.92 -5.88 -10.66
CA LYS A 185 -20.83 -6.72 -11.85
C LYS A 185 -19.61 -7.65 -11.83
N GLY A 186 -18.67 -7.40 -10.92
CA GLY A 186 -17.43 -8.17 -10.84
C GLY A 186 -16.72 -8.22 -12.18
N THR A 187 -16.40 -9.41 -12.60
CA THR A 187 -15.73 -9.67 -13.88
C THR A 187 -16.69 -9.68 -15.08
N GLU A 188 -18.00 -9.55 -14.84
CA GLU A 188 -19.00 -9.52 -15.91
C GLU A 188 -18.79 -8.32 -16.83
N GLY A 189 -18.68 -8.57 -18.11
CA GLY A 189 -18.44 -7.53 -19.12
C GLY A 189 -16.99 -7.40 -19.57
N TYR A 190 -16.05 -8.04 -18.91
CA TYR A 190 -14.68 -8.16 -19.44
C TYR A 190 -14.59 -9.26 -20.50
N LEU A 191 -13.89 -8.97 -21.59
CA LEU A 191 -13.83 -9.84 -22.77
C LEU A 191 -13.19 -11.21 -22.49
N ASP A 192 -12.32 -11.27 -21.50
CA ASP A 192 -11.57 -12.45 -21.10
C ASP A 192 -12.02 -13.06 -19.77
N ALA A 193 -13.19 -12.68 -19.28
CA ALA A 193 -13.75 -13.23 -18.04
C ALA A 193 -13.86 -14.77 -18.06
N SER A 194 -14.13 -15.36 -19.23
CA SER A 194 -14.18 -16.82 -19.41
C SER A 194 -12.82 -17.52 -19.30
N SER A 195 -11.72 -16.76 -19.32
CA SER A 195 -10.36 -17.29 -19.15
C SER A 195 -9.93 -17.39 -17.68
N ILE A 196 -10.77 -16.90 -16.76
CA ILE A 196 -10.51 -17.01 -15.32
C ILE A 196 -10.65 -18.46 -14.91
N SER A 197 -9.66 -18.99 -14.24
CA SER A 197 -9.68 -20.35 -13.69
C SER A 197 -10.82 -20.51 -12.67
N SER A 198 -11.47 -21.68 -12.65
CA SER A 198 -12.64 -21.93 -11.81
C SER A 198 -12.42 -21.65 -10.31
N TYR A 199 -11.18 -21.87 -9.80
CA TYR A 199 -10.83 -21.61 -8.41
C TYR A 199 -10.77 -20.11 -8.09
N ALA A 200 -10.55 -19.26 -9.09
CA ALA A 200 -10.28 -17.84 -8.91
C ALA A 200 -11.52 -16.95 -9.19
N VAL A 201 -12.59 -17.49 -9.75
CA VAL A 201 -13.77 -16.71 -10.18
C VAL A 201 -14.30 -15.80 -9.06
N LYS A 202 -14.55 -16.37 -7.87
CA LYS A 202 -15.08 -15.59 -6.75
C LYS A 202 -14.10 -14.51 -6.27
N ALA A 203 -12.82 -14.84 -6.26
CA ALA A 203 -11.78 -13.91 -5.83
C ALA A 203 -11.57 -12.76 -6.82
N MET A 204 -11.62 -13.08 -8.11
CA MET A 204 -11.55 -12.06 -9.16
C MET A 204 -12.78 -11.14 -9.16
N ASP A 205 -13.97 -11.69 -9.00
CA ASP A 205 -15.20 -10.90 -8.86
C ASP A 205 -15.13 -9.97 -7.66
N TRP A 206 -14.70 -10.49 -6.52
CA TRP A 206 -14.49 -9.69 -5.32
C TRP A 206 -13.45 -8.60 -5.53
N ALA A 207 -12.26 -8.94 -6.04
CA ALA A 207 -11.17 -7.99 -6.22
C ALA A 207 -11.54 -6.84 -7.17
N VAL A 208 -12.31 -7.13 -8.22
CA VAL A 208 -12.80 -6.10 -9.15
C VAL A 208 -13.87 -5.23 -8.49
N ASN A 209 -14.84 -5.83 -7.79
CA ASN A 209 -15.90 -5.08 -7.10
C ASN A 209 -15.38 -4.22 -5.94
N ALA A 210 -14.33 -4.67 -5.29
CA ALA A 210 -13.66 -3.94 -4.20
C ALA A 210 -12.67 -2.88 -4.70
N GLY A 211 -12.50 -2.72 -6.02
CA GLY A 211 -11.55 -1.75 -6.57
C GLY A 211 -10.07 -2.14 -6.44
N LEU A 212 -9.78 -3.36 -5.96
CA LEU A 212 -8.41 -3.83 -5.79
C LEU A 212 -7.74 -4.17 -7.12
N LEU A 213 -8.51 -4.68 -8.06
CA LEU A 213 -8.00 -5.13 -9.35
C LEU A 213 -8.82 -4.51 -10.48
N SER A 214 -8.13 -3.85 -11.40
CA SER A 214 -8.71 -3.24 -12.59
C SER A 214 -8.24 -3.91 -13.87
N GLY A 215 -8.91 -3.57 -14.99
CA GLY A 215 -8.51 -4.05 -16.32
C GLY A 215 -7.16 -3.51 -16.78
N LYS A 216 -6.51 -4.24 -17.70
CA LYS A 216 -5.24 -3.85 -18.34
C LYS A 216 -5.43 -3.10 -19.67
N GLY A 217 -6.60 -2.54 -19.90
CA GLY A 217 -6.97 -1.92 -21.19
C GLY A 217 -7.75 -2.88 -22.09
N ASN A 218 -8.28 -2.35 -23.18
CA ASN A 218 -9.11 -3.11 -24.15
C ASN A 218 -10.22 -3.97 -23.52
N ASN A 219 -10.70 -3.55 -22.34
CA ASN A 219 -11.74 -4.26 -21.57
C ASN A 219 -11.36 -5.71 -21.23
N THR A 220 -10.08 -5.94 -20.83
CA THR A 220 -9.55 -7.24 -20.40
C THR A 220 -8.98 -7.18 -19.00
N LEU A 221 -9.07 -8.30 -18.25
CA LEU A 221 -8.48 -8.49 -16.92
C LEU A 221 -7.09 -9.15 -16.95
N ALA A 222 -6.80 -9.88 -18.01
CA ALA A 222 -5.60 -10.70 -18.17
C ALA A 222 -5.33 -11.62 -16.96
N PRO A 223 -6.25 -12.52 -16.58
CA PRO A 223 -6.19 -13.28 -15.32
C PRO A 223 -4.94 -14.14 -15.19
N THR A 224 -4.47 -14.73 -16.29
CA THR A 224 -3.29 -15.61 -16.32
C THR A 224 -1.97 -14.87 -16.56
N ALA A 225 -2.01 -13.55 -16.81
CA ALA A 225 -0.78 -12.77 -16.95
C ALA A 225 -0.09 -12.60 -15.60
N GLY A 226 1.24 -12.53 -15.60
CA GLY A 226 2.01 -12.21 -14.41
C GLY A 226 1.68 -10.80 -13.89
N ALA A 227 1.53 -10.66 -12.59
CA ALA A 227 1.36 -9.37 -11.94
C ALA A 227 2.72 -8.68 -11.79
N THR A 228 2.82 -7.44 -12.26
CA THR A 228 4.05 -6.66 -12.13
C THR A 228 4.19 -6.07 -10.73
N ARG A 229 5.42 -5.67 -10.34
CA ARG A 229 5.70 -5.04 -9.07
C ARG A 229 4.87 -3.79 -8.86
N ALA A 230 4.73 -2.94 -9.87
CA ALA A 230 3.88 -1.76 -9.84
C ALA A 230 2.39 -2.13 -9.61
N GLU A 231 1.88 -3.12 -10.32
CA GLU A 231 0.50 -3.59 -10.13
C GLU A 231 0.26 -4.16 -8.74
N VAL A 232 1.22 -4.93 -8.21
CA VAL A 232 1.10 -5.50 -6.87
C VAL A 232 1.18 -4.41 -5.80
N ALA A 233 2.07 -3.43 -5.93
CA ALA A 233 2.11 -2.27 -5.03
C ALA A 233 0.75 -1.56 -4.98
N GLN A 234 0.16 -1.27 -6.14
CA GLN A 234 -1.15 -0.63 -6.23
C GLN A 234 -2.27 -1.47 -5.58
N ILE A 235 -2.27 -2.78 -5.83
CA ILE A 235 -3.27 -3.69 -5.26
C ILE A 235 -3.15 -3.76 -3.73
N PHE A 236 -1.91 -3.80 -3.20
CA PHE A 236 -1.69 -3.82 -1.75
C PHE A 236 -2.02 -2.48 -1.10
N MET A 237 -1.68 -1.36 -1.70
CA MET A 237 -2.09 -0.05 -1.22
C MET A 237 -3.61 0.03 -1.13
N ASN A 238 -4.34 -0.27 -2.21
CA ASN A 238 -5.79 -0.26 -2.21
C ASN A 238 -6.37 -1.24 -1.16
N PHE A 239 -5.75 -2.42 -1.01
CA PHE A 239 -6.17 -3.40 -0.01
C PHE A 239 -6.06 -2.85 1.41
N CYS A 240 -4.94 -2.25 1.76
CA CYS A 240 -4.68 -1.75 3.10
C CYS A 240 -5.49 -0.49 3.42
N THR A 241 -5.73 0.39 2.44
CA THR A 241 -6.46 1.65 2.64
C THR A 241 -7.97 1.51 2.56
N GLU A 242 -8.50 0.57 1.76
CA GLU A 242 -9.94 0.46 1.51
C GLU A 242 -10.64 -0.66 2.29
N LEU A 243 -9.88 -1.68 2.75
CA LEU A 243 -10.47 -2.87 3.37
C LEU A 243 -9.95 -3.14 4.78
N ALA A 244 -8.71 -2.75 5.10
CA ALA A 244 -8.08 -3.04 6.38
C ALA A 244 -8.28 -1.93 7.43
N GLU A 245 -8.96 -0.84 7.06
CA GLU A 245 -9.50 0.16 7.98
C GLU A 245 -10.91 -0.28 8.46
#